data_695a42445a5d4bdfcd5a0ff95bc64c7b
#
_entry.id   695a42445a5d4bdfcd5a0ff95bc64c7b
#
_cell.length_a   1.000
_cell.length_b   1.000
_cell.length_c   1.000
_cell.angle_alpha   90.00
_cell.angle_beta   90.00
_cell.angle_gamma   90.00
#
_symmetry.space_group_name_H-M   'P 1'
#
loop_
_entity.id
_entity.type
_entity.pdbx_description
1 polymer ?
#
loop_
_entity_poly.entity_id
_entity_poly.type
_entity_poly.pdbx_seq_one_letter_code
_entity_poly.pdbx_strand_id
1 'polypeptide(L)'
;LDPSQTHIEFTNHPAKKKLLNILYFLYYYNGGGVAVGDINNDGLPDVYFTANSKGHNKLYLNKGNFEFEDITDKAGVAGNADWCTGATMADINGDGLLDIYVCAVQGEHQLKGRNELFINNGNGTFTESAEKYGLALAALSTQAVFFDYDHDGDLDCFVLNQSHHANETVTDTINRRVFDPEAGSRLYRNDISTTGKFTDVSAQAGIYQSVLGYGLGIAVTDLNNDGWDDLYVSNDFHENDYYYINNGNGTFTESGARHFGHYSRFSMGNDIADYNNDGQPDIVTVDMLPPDEKTMKTYGSDEHYETYQYKILHNGFQNQVSRNCLQKNNDDGKSFSDVALMAGVSATDWSWAPLLADFDNDGNKDLFVSSGIVKRPTDLDYVQYIGNLSRHTNRNASDQYDDISIKKMPDGASHPFLFRNNG
;
A
#
# COMPACT_ATOMS: atom_id res chain seq x y z
N LEU A 1 -12.86 -20.91 3.50
CA LEU A 1 -13.00 -22.00 2.50
C LEU A 1 -11.65 -22.68 2.30
N ASP A 2 -11.63 -23.99 2.16
CA ASP A 2 -10.42 -24.78 1.95
C ASP A 2 -9.96 -24.65 0.48
N PRO A 3 -8.64 -24.55 0.18
CA PRO A 3 -8.13 -24.54 -1.19
C PRO A 3 -8.60 -25.70 -2.08
N SER A 4 -8.88 -26.87 -1.50
CA SER A 4 -9.46 -28.00 -2.22
C SER A 4 -10.89 -27.76 -2.71
N GLN A 5 -11.60 -26.80 -2.13
CA GLN A 5 -12.94 -26.37 -2.55
C GLN A 5 -12.89 -25.20 -3.52
N THR A 6 -12.00 -24.25 -3.27
CA THR A 6 -11.88 -23.05 -4.10
C THR A 6 -10.99 -23.24 -5.32
N HIS A 7 -10.12 -24.24 -5.33
CA HIS A 7 -9.05 -24.46 -6.31
C HIS A 7 -8.03 -23.30 -6.43
N ILE A 8 -8.00 -22.40 -5.42
CA ILE A 8 -6.98 -21.36 -5.32
C ILE A 8 -5.76 -21.92 -4.58
N GLU A 9 -4.69 -22.23 -5.32
CA GLU A 9 -3.44 -22.78 -4.78
C GLU A 9 -2.29 -21.76 -4.80
N PHE A 10 -2.62 -20.47 -4.79
CA PHE A 10 -1.61 -19.41 -4.81
C PHE A 10 -0.80 -19.40 -3.51
N THR A 11 0.52 -19.38 -3.66
CA THR A 11 1.47 -19.17 -2.57
C THR A 11 2.54 -18.18 -3.02
N ASN A 12 2.68 -17.07 -2.31
CA ASN A 12 3.70 -16.09 -2.60
C ASN A 12 5.05 -16.53 -2.04
N HIS A 13 6.01 -16.82 -2.91
CA HIS A 13 7.38 -17.18 -2.57
C HIS A 13 8.33 -16.05 -3.01
N PRO A 14 8.87 -15.25 -2.06
CA PRO A 14 9.79 -14.18 -2.41
C PRO A 14 11.02 -14.69 -3.17
N ALA A 15 11.47 -13.91 -4.16
CA ALA A 15 12.65 -14.23 -4.96
C ALA A 15 13.89 -14.41 -4.09
N LYS A 16 14.64 -15.49 -4.30
CA LYS A 16 15.88 -15.78 -3.58
C LYS A 16 17.06 -15.12 -4.29
N LYS A 17 17.53 -13.99 -3.77
CA LYS A 17 18.73 -13.29 -4.24
C LYS A 17 19.65 -12.99 -3.05
N LYS A 18 20.95 -12.86 -3.33
CA LYS A 18 21.92 -12.48 -2.30
C LYS A 18 21.56 -11.09 -1.75
N LEU A 19 21.58 -10.94 -0.42
CA LEU A 19 21.19 -9.73 0.31
C LEU A 19 19.71 -9.32 0.15
N LEU A 20 18.88 -10.13 -0.48
CA LEU A 20 17.43 -9.91 -0.57
C LEU A 20 16.75 -10.72 0.53
N ASN A 21 16.67 -10.15 1.72
CA ASN A 21 15.99 -10.70 2.88
C ASN A 21 15.65 -9.56 3.87
N ILE A 22 14.92 -9.85 4.93
CA ILE A 22 14.44 -8.87 5.91
C ILE A 22 15.55 -8.07 6.62
N LEU A 23 16.80 -8.55 6.65
CA LEU A 23 17.91 -7.83 7.27
C LEU A 23 18.42 -6.66 6.42
N TYR A 24 18.14 -6.67 5.12
CA TYR A 24 18.64 -5.68 4.16
C TYR A 24 17.54 -4.98 3.40
N PHE A 25 16.37 -5.63 3.23
CA PHE A 25 15.21 -5.07 2.57
C PHE A 25 14.03 -5.09 3.52
N LEU A 26 13.70 -3.95 4.10
CA LEU A 26 12.71 -3.84 5.16
C LEU A 26 11.32 -4.30 4.70
N TYR A 27 10.98 -4.06 3.43
CA TYR A 27 9.72 -4.45 2.83
C TYR A 27 9.69 -5.88 2.26
N TYR A 28 10.64 -6.71 2.66
CA TYR A 28 10.74 -8.11 2.20
C TYR A 28 9.49 -8.94 2.51
N TYR A 29 8.76 -8.61 3.56
CA TYR A 29 7.56 -9.31 3.99
C TYR A 29 6.25 -8.57 3.67
N ASN A 30 6.26 -7.49 2.88
CA ASN A 30 5.03 -6.78 2.50
C ASN A 30 4.05 -7.66 1.70
N GLY A 31 4.54 -8.73 1.10
CA GLY A 31 3.70 -9.62 0.27
C GLY A 31 3.46 -9.07 -1.14
N GLY A 32 2.46 -9.64 -1.78
CA GLY A 32 1.93 -9.18 -3.07
C GLY A 32 0.58 -8.48 -2.89
N GLY A 33 0.04 -7.98 -3.98
CA GLY A 33 -1.29 -7.37 -4.06
C GLY A 33 -2.36 -8.36 -4.50
N VAL A 34 -3.60 -7.93 -4.38
CA VAL A 34 -4.77 -8.61 -4.91
C VAL A 34 -5.68 -7.59 -5.59
N ALA A 35 -6.19 -7.95 -6.77
CA ALA A 35 -7.25 -7.20 -7.44
C ALA A 35 -8.44 -8.12 -7.72
N VAL A 36 -9.65 -7.57 -7.62
CA VAL A 36 -10.89 -8.30 -7.82
C VAL A 36 -11.74 -7.53 -8.84
N GLY A 37 -12.27 -8.24 -9.85
CA GLY A 37 -13.12 -7.64 -10.87
C GLY A 37 -13.63 -8.70 -11.85
N ASP A 38 -14.72 -8.42 -12.53
CA ASP A 38 -15.32 -9.29 -13.56
C ASP A 38 -14.65 -9.03 -14.92
N ILE A 39 -13.59 -9.82 -15.26
CA ILE A 39 -12.78 -9.60 -16.46
C ILE A 39 -13.45 -10.09 -17.76
N ASN A 40 -14.51 -10.86 -17.65
CA ASN A 40 -15.19 -11.47 -18.81
C ASN A 40 -16.66 -11.05 -18.95
N ASN A 41 -17.14 -10.15 -18.06
CA ASN A 41 -18.51 -9.63 -18.01
C ASN A 41 -19.57 -10.73 -17.83
N ASP A 42 -19.27 -11.79 -17.04
CA ASP A 42 -20.22 -12.87 -16.73
C ASP A 42 -21.01 -12.65 -15.43
N GLY A 43 -20.72 -11.57 -14.70
CA GLY A 43 -21.36 -11.19 -13.44
C GLY A 43 -20.72 -11.84 -12.21
N LEU A 44 -19.60 -12.55 -12.37
CA LEU A 44 -18.85 -13.18 -11.27
C LEU A 44 -17.49 -12.50 -11.11
N PRO A 45 -17.14 -11.98 -9.92
CA PRO A 45 -15.84 -11.34 -9.74
C PRO A 45 -14.68 -12.36 -9.76
N ASP A 46 -13.70 -12.09 -10.60
CA ASP A 46 -12.46 -12.83 -10.74
C ASP A 46 -11.37 -12.26 -9.82
N VAL A 47 -10.27 -13.01 -9.61
CA VAL A 47 -9.22 -12.61 -8.67
C VAL A 47 -7.84 -12.70 -9.32
N TYR A 48 -7.08 -11.61 -9.22
CA TYR A 48 -5.68 -11.57 -9.63
C TYR A 48 -4.76 -11.34 -8.42
N PHE A 49 -3.75 -12.21 -8.27
CA PHE A 49 -2.72 -12.11 -7.25
C PHE A 49 -1.37 -11.77 -7.87
N THR A 50 -0.65 -10.82 -7.28
CA THR A 50 0.74 -10.56 -7.62
C THR A 50 1.69 -11.33 -6.71
N ALA A 51 2.90 -11.61 -7.22
CA ALA A 51 3.92 -12.38 -6.51
C ALA A 51 5.25 -11.62 -6.43
N ASN A 52 5.99 -11.86 -5.34
CA ASN A 52 7.35 -11.35 -5.16
C ASN A 52 8.40 -12.24 -5.85
N SER A 53 8.04 -12.81 -6.99
CA SER A 53 8.92 -13.61 -7.87
C SER A 53 8.40 -13.60 -9.30
N LYS A 54 9.33 -13.49 -10.25
CA LYS A 54 9.04 -13.38 -11.67
C LYS A 54 8.20 -14.53 -12.19
N GLY A 55 7.13 -14.22 -12.94
CA GLY A 55 6.30 -15.23 -13.63
C GLY A 55 5.38 -16.02 -12.69
N HIS A 56 5.12 -15.52 -11.49
CA HIS A 56 4.31 -16.22 -10.49
C HIS A 56 3.01 -15.48 -10.12
N ASN A 57 2.68 -14.38 -10.77
CA ASN A 57 1.35 -13.79 -10.63
C ASN A 57 0.30 -14.78 -11.09
N LYS A 58 -0.91 -14.71 -10.54
CA LYS A 58 -1.99 -15.65 -10.81
C LYS A 58 -3.30 -14.96 -11.09
N LEU A 59 -3.99 -15.39 -12.14
CA LEU A 59 -5.34 -14.95 -12.47
C LEU A 59 -6.30 -16.16 -12.37
N TYR A 60 -7.29 -16.02 -11.50
CA TYR A 60 -8.30 -17.03 -11.24
C TYR A 60 -9.65 -16.56 -11.72
N LEU A 61 -10.22 -17.30 -12.67
CA LEU A 61 -11.56 -17.09 -13.18
C LEU A 61 -12.58 -17.73 -12.24
N ASN A 62 -13.57 -16.97 -11.81
CA ASN A 62 -14.66 -17.43 -10.95
C ASN A 62 -15.68 -18.28 -11.75
N LYS A 63 -15.93 -19.47 -11.29
CA LYS A 63 -16.92 -20.41 -11.92
C LYS A 63 -18.24 -20.44 -11.18
N GLY A 64 -18.43 -19.56 -10.20
CA GLY A 64 -19.56 -19.60 -9.25
C GLY A 64 -19.31 -20.54 -8.07
N ASN A 65 -20.14 -20.42 -7.04
CA ASN A 65 -20.06 -21.22 -5.81
C ASN A 65 -18.69 -21.23 -5.11
N PHE A 66 -17.87 -20.17 -5.28
CA PHE A 66 -16.49 -20.08 -4.82
C PHE A 66 -15.55 -21.14 -5.41
N GLU A 67 -15.81 -21.61 -6.60
CA GLU A 67 -14.89 -22.44 -7.39
C GLU A 67 -14.18 -21.55 -8.41
N PHE A 68 -12.86 -21.69 -8.53
CA PHE A 68 -12.02 -20.87 -9.40
C PHE A 68 -11.14 -21.75 -10.33
N GLU A 69 -10.84 -21.21 -11.51
CA GLU A 69 -9.97 -21.83 -12.51
C GLU A 69 -8.73 -20.95 -12.73
N ASP A 70 -7.53 -21.49 -12.55
CA ASP A 70 -6.29 -20.78 -12.92
C ASP A 70 -6.18 -20.67 -14.44
N ILE A 71 -6.34 -19.46 -14.96
CA ILE A 71 -6.23 -19.14 -16.38
C ILE A 71 -4.96 -18.35 -16.73
N THR A 72 -4.03 -18.18 -15.79
CA THR A 72 -2.85 -17.33 -15.90
C THR A 72 -2.07 -17.49 -17.19
N ASP A 73 -1.71 -18.74 -17.50
CA ASP A 73 -0.90 -19.05 -18.68
C ASP A 73 -1.65 -18.79 -19.99
N LYS A 74 -2.94 -19.14 -20.02
CA LYS A 74 -3.82 -18.87 -21.16
C LYS A 74 -4.03 -17.38 -21.35
N ALA A 75 -4.21 -16.64 -20.26
CA ALA A 75 -4.42 -15.20 -20.28
C ALA A 75 -3.14 -14.41 -20.59
N GLY A 76 -1.97 -14.98 -20.32
CA GLY A 76 -0.67 -14.34 -20.57
C GLY A 76 -0.29 -13.27 -19.54
N VAL A 77 -0.73 -13.41 -18.28
CA VAL A 77 -0.61 -12.37 -17.25
C VAL A 77 0.29 -12.74 -16.05
N ALA A 78 1.17 -13.73 -16.23
CA ALA A 78 2.07 -14.19 -15.16
C ALA A 78 3.11 -13.13 -14.69
N GLY A 79 3.31 -12.04 -15.45
CA GLY A 79 4.24 -10.94 -15.14
C GLY A 79 5.70 -11.26 -15.50
N ASN A 80 6.49 -10.21 -15.70
CA ASN A 80 7.92 -10.30 -16.02
C ASN A 80 8.83 -9.62 -15.01
N ALA A 81 8.30 -8.81 -14.11
CA ALA A 81 9.06 -8.17 -13.04
C ALA A 81 9.57 -9.19 -12.03
N ASP A 82 10.77 -8.95 -11.48
CA ASP A 82 11.35 -9.79 -10.42
C ASP A 82 10.56 -9.75 -9.11
N TRP A 83 9.81 -8.66 -8.88
CA TRP A 83 9.05 -8.43 -7.66
C TRP A 83 7.85 -7.53 -7.97
N CYS A 84 6.66 -8.09 -7.96
CA CYS A 84 5.41 -7.35 -8.08
C CYS A 84 4.84 -7.01 -6.69
N THR A 85 4.10 -5.91 -6.61
CA THR A 85 3.49 -5.37 -5.40
C THR A 85 1.97 -5.25 -5.61
N GLY A 86 1.39 -4.06 -5.58
CA GLY A 86 -0.03 -3.85 -5.80
C GLY A 86 -0.52 -4.21 -7.19
N ALA A 87 -1.81 -4.52 -7.30
CA ALA A 87 -2.51 -4.68 -8.57
C ALA A 87 -3.86 -3.97 -8.53
N THR A 88 -4.31 -3.49 -9.68
CA THR A 88 -5.61 -2.82 -9.85
C THR A 88 -6.26 -3.29 -11.13
N MET A 89 -7.58 -3.51 -11.10
CA MET A 89 -8.41 -3.75 -12.27
C MET A 89 -9.26 -2.52 -12.57
N ALA A 90 -9.18 -2.01 -13.80
CA ALA A 90 -9.98 -0.89 -14.28
C ALA A 90 -10.12 -0.97 -15.82
N ASP A 91 -11.16 -0.37 -16.38
CA ASP A 91 -11.29 -0.17 -17.83
C ASP A 91 -10.45 1.05 -18.23
N ILE A 92 -9.17 0.81 -18.54
CA ILE A 92 -8.16 1.86 -18.72
C ILE A 92 -8.27 2.54 -20.10
N ASN A 93 -8.77 1.79 -21.08
CA ASN A 93 -8.87 2.26 -22.45
C ASN A 93 -10.30 2.65 -22.88
N GLY A 94 -11.30 2.48 -21.99
CA GLY A 94 -12.69 2.83 -22.23
C GLY A 94 -13.43 1.87 -23.18
N ASP A 95 -13.02 0.58 -23.25
CA ASP A 95 -13.62 -0.41 -24.15
C ASP A 95 -14.70 -1.29 -23.49
N GLY A 96 -14.95 -1.10 -22.19
CA GLY A 96 -15.94 -1.82 -21.40
C GLY A 96 -15.43 -3.15 -20.82
N LEU A 97 -14.13 -3.41 -20.91
CA LEU A 97 -13.47 -4.58 -20.33
C LEU A 97 -12.47 -4.17 -19.24
N LEU A 98 -12.38 -4.93 -18.16
CA LEU A 98 -11.40 -4.65 -17.13
C LEU A 98 -10.00 -5.08 -17.57
N ASP A 99 -9.07 -4.14 -17.57
CA ASP A 99 -7.62 -4.32 -17.72
C ASP A 99 -6.97 -4.56 -16.36
N ILE A 100 -5.71 -5.02 -16.34
CA ILE A 100 -4.96 -5.26 -15.11
C ILE A 100 -3.68 -4.42 -15.11
N TYR A 101 -3.53 -3.52 -14.14
CA TYR A 101 -2.29 -2.79 -13.89
C TYR A 101 -1.55 -3.37 -12.69
N VAL A 102 -0.25 -3.61 -12.84
CA VAL A 102 0.60 -4.26 -11.83
C VAL A 102 1.77 -3.36 -11.49
N CYS A 103 1.90 -3.02 -10.23
CA CYS A 103 3.05 -2.30 -9.68
C CYS A 103 4.24 -3.24 -9.45
N ALA A 104 5.47 -2.73 -9.64
CA ALA A 104 6.67 -3.52 -9.51
C ALA A 104 7.84 -2.71 -8.93
N VAL A 105 8.79 -3.44 -8.33
CA VAL A 105 10.01 -2.88 -7.73
C VAL A 105 11.15 -2.90 -8.72
N GLN A 106 11.81 -1.73 -8.88
CA GLN A 106 13.02 -1.55 -9.68
C GLN A 106 14.17 -1.03 -8.81
N GLY A 107 15.37 -1.59 -9.01
CA GLY A 107 16.63 -1.05 -8.47
C GLY A 107 17.04 -1.66 -7.13
N GLU A 108 16.13 -1.86 -6.19
CA GLU A 108 16.42 -2.42 -4.87
C GLU A 108 17.02 -3.83 -4.97
N HIS A 109 18.16 -4.05 -4.30
CA HIS A 109 18.85 -5.35 -4.25
C HIS A 109 18.99 -6.06 -5.62
N GLN A 110 19.22 -5.28 -6.69
CA GLN A 110 19.31 -5.77 -8.08
C GLN A 110 18.02 -6.39 -8.61
N LEU A 111 16.86 -6.06 -8.00
CA LEU A 111 15.57 -6.36 -8.58
C LEU A 111 15.37 -5.59 -9.87
N LYS A 112 14.82 -6.26 -10.86
CA LYS A 112 14.50 -5.68 -12.16
C LYS A 112 13.00 -5.77 -12.39
N GLY A 113 12.39 -4.63 -12.59
CA GLY A 113 10.97 -4.53 -12.84
C GLY A 113 10.61 -3.19 -13.44
N ARG A 114 9.43 -3.12 -13.95
CA ARG A 114 8.69 -1.91 -14.28
C ARG A 114 7.22 -2.26 -14.12
N ASN A 115 6.38 -1.26 -13.92
CA ASN A 115 4.95 -1.50 -13.87
C ASN A 115 4.47 -2.09 -15.20
N GLU A 116 3.54 -3.03 -15.13
CA GLU A 116 2.98 -3.74 -16.27
C GLU A 116 1.50 -3.41 -16.41
N LEU A 117 1.03 -3.27 -17.65
CA LEU A 117 -0.37 -3.05 -18.00
C LEU A 117 -0.81 -4.13 -18.97
N PHE A 118 -1.70 -4.99 -18.54
CA PHE A 118 -2.30 -6.03 -19.32
C PHE A 118 -3.66 -5.58 -19.85
N ILE A 119 -3.75 -5.23 -21.12
CA ILE A 119 -5.01 -4.85 -21.80
C ILE A 119 -5.78 -6.10 -22.16
N ASN A 120 -7.05 -6.14 -21.77
CA ASN A 120 -7.97 -7.24 -22.03
C ASN A 120 -8.37 -7.27 -23.51
N ASN A 121 -8.19 -8.42 -24.17
CA ASN A 121 -8.53 -8.58 -25.58
C ASN A 121 -9.98 -9.06 -25.81
N GLY A 122 -10.79 -9.22 -24.77
CA GLY A 122 -12.18 -9.68 -24.86
C GLY A 122 -12.35 -11.17 -25.17
N ASN A 123 -11.30 -11.95 -25.19
CA ASN A 123 -11.31 -13.37 -25.54
C ASN A 123 -10.66 -14.28 -24.49
N GLY A 124 -10.48 -13.75 -23.27
CA GLY A 124 -9.82 -14.41 -22.15
C GLY A 124 -8.28 -14.41 -22.26
N THR A 125 -7.72 -13.53 -23.09
CA THR A 125 -6.29 -13.24 -23.17
C THR A 125 -6.03 -11.75 -22.97
N PHE A 126 -4.79 -11.39 -22.60
CA PHE A 126 -4.38 -10.01 -22.37
C PHE A 126 -3.11 -9.70 -23.17
N THR A 127 -2.87 -8.42 -23.44
CA THR A 127 -1.66 -7.92 -24.11
C THR A 127 -0.93 -6.92 -23.20
N GLU A 128 0.33 -7.22 -22.81
CA GLU A 128 1.14 -6.27 -22.07
C GLU A 128 1.40 -5.00 -22.90
N SER A 129 1.04 -3.84 -22.39
CA SER A 129 0.95 -2.58 -23.12
C SER A 129 1.42 -1.36 -22.33
N ALA A 130 2.07 -1.52 -21.16
CA ALA A 130 2.44 -0.40 -20.29
C ALA A 130 3.33 0.62 -21.01
N GLU A 131 4.28 0.18 -21.83
CA GLU A 131 5.15 1.07 -22.60
C GLU A 131 4.39 1.84 -23.69
N LYS A 132 3.47 1.15 -24.36
CA LYS A 132 2.61 1.77 -25.39
C LYS A 132 1.78 2.91 -24.80
N TYR A 133 1.22 2.68 -23.61
CA TYR A 133 0.37 3.67 -22.95
C TYR A 133 1.13 4.66 -22.06
N GLY A 134 2.46 4.55 -21.91
CA GLY A 134 3.28 5.47 -21.11
C GLY A 134 3.23 5.22 -19.61
N LEU A 135 2.75 4.06 -19.17
CA LEU A 135 2.60 3.67 -17.76
C LEU A 135 3.67 2.66 -17.27
N ALA A 136 4.72 2.39 -18.09
CA ALA A 136 5.80 1.47 -17.73
C ALA A 136 6.83 2.11 -16.79
N LEU A 137 6.37 2.63 -15.65
CA LEU A 137 7.23 3.27 -14.64
C LEU A 137 8.20 2.24 -14.05
N ALA A 138 9.47 2.63 -13.95
CA ALA A 138 10.53 1.86 -13.29
C ALA A 138 10.95 2.57 -12.01
N ALA A 139 10.29 2.26 -10.89
CA ALA A 139 10.48 2.83 -9.56
C ALA A 139 10.20 1.78 -8.47
N LEU A 140 10.16 2.16 -7.20
CA LEU A 140 9.63 1.32 -6.13
C LEU A 140 8.11 1.54 -6.03
N SER A 141 7.36 1.09 -7.04
CA SER A 141 5.91 1.23 -7.03
C SER A 141 5.26 0.24 -6.07
N THR A 142 4.33 0.71 -5.24
CA THR A 142 3.62 -0.10 -4.24
C THR A 142 2.19 -0.37 -4.61
N GLN A 143 1.48 0.63 -5.08
CA GLN A 143 0.08 0.55 -5.47
C GLN A 143 -0.26 1.58 -6.55
N ALA A 144 -1.36 1.38 -7.26
CA ALA A 144 -1.93 2.36 -8.16
C ALA A 144 -3.45 2.38 -8.04
N VAL A 145 -4.05 3.53 -8.29
CA VAL A 145 -5.50 3.71 -8.39
C VAL A 145 -5.85 4.42 -9.69
N PHE A 146 -7.01 4.09 -10.24
CA PHE A 146 -7.56 4.73 -11.42
C PHE A 146 -8.86 5.44 -11.04
N PHE A 147 -8.98 6.71 -11.39
CA PHE A 147 -10.12 7.58 -11.11
C PHE A 147 -10.12 8.78 -12.06
N ASP A 148 -11.26 9.39 -12.28
CA ASP A 148 -11.44 10.57 -13.13
C ASP A 148 -11.19 11.83 -12.28
N TYR A 149 -9.90 12.28 -12.20
CA TYR A 149 -9.54 13.36 -11.28
C TYR A 149 -9.93 14.75 -11.79
N ASP A 150 -10.12 14.94 -13.10
CA ASP A 150 -10.44 16.24 -13.72
C ASP A 150 -11.83 16.28 -14.38
N HIS A 151 -12.63 15.21 -14.20
CA HIS A 151 -14.01 15.05 -14.66
C HIS A 151 -14.16 15.18 -16.18
N ASP A 152 -13.18 14.68 -16.93
CA ASP A 152 -13.26 14.67 -18.39
C ASP A 152 -13.90 13.38 -18.95
N GLY A 153 -14.18 12.39 -18.09
CA GLY A 153 -14.94 11.17 -18.36
C GLY A 153 -14.07 9.97 -18.70
N ASP A 154 -12.76 10.06 -18.58
CA ASP A 154 -11.86 8.92 -18.66
C ASP A 154 -11.09 8.69 -17.34
N LEU A 155 -10.48 7.53 -17.17
CA LEU A 155 -9.78 7.17 -15.93
C LEU A 155 -8.31 7.56 -16.00
N ASP A 156 -7.89 8.38 -15.06
CA ASP A 156 -6.51 8.77 -14.82
C ASP A 156 -5.83 7.78 -13.85
N CYS A 157 -4.50 7.85 -13.76
CA CYS A 157 -3.73 6.91 -12.95
C CYS A 157 -2.86 7.63 -11.92
N PHE A 158 -3.08 7.35 -10.63
CA PHE A 158 -2.12 7.70 -9.59
C PHE A 158 -1.29 6.48 -9.21
N VAL A 159 0.05 6.59 -9.30
CA VAL A 159 1.00 5.56 -8.91
C VAL A 159 1.71 5.96 -7.64
N LEU A 160 1.53 5.15 -6.60
CA LEU A 160 2.16 5.30 -5.31
C LEU A 160 3.54 4.64 -5.32
N ASN A 161 4.56 5.40 -4.93
CA ASN A 161 5.93 4.92 -4.84
C ASN A 161 6.50 5.06 -3.44
N GLN A 162 7.46 4.20 -3.11
CA GLN A 162 8.29 4.29 -1.91
C GLN A 162 9.61 4.99 -2.20
N SER A 163 10.26 5.50 -1.15
CA SER A 163 11.64 5.94 -1.20
C SER A 163 12.61 4.75 -1.20
N HIS A 164 13.67 4.86 -1.97
CA HIS A 164 14.82 3.95 -1.95
C HIS A 164 15.92 4.39 -0.97
N HIS A 165 15.74 5.52 -0.30
CA HIS A 165 16.69 6.02 0.70
C HIS A 165 16.46 5.35 2.06
N ALA A 166 17.55 5.28 2.85
CA ALA A 166 17.43 4.76 4.22
C ALA A 166 16.51 5.68 5.06
N ASN A 167 15.58 5.09 5.77
CA ASN A 167 14.63 5.77 6.66
C ASN A 167 15.29 6.60 7.78
N GLU A 168 16.57 6.35 8.06
CA GLU A 168 17.38 7.12 9.03
C GLU A 168 17.79 8.50 8.50
N THR A 169 17.68 8.75 7.21
CA THR A 169 18.01 10.04 6.58
C THR A 169 16.83 10.99 6.70
N VAL A 170 16.58 11.47 7.92
CA VAL A 170 15.54 12.48 8.16
C VAL A 170 16.00 13.79 7.58
N THR A 171 15.26 14.32 6.62
CA THR A 171 15.49 15.64 6.03
C THR A 171 14.33 16.58 6.37
N ASP A 172 14.51 17.88 6.11
CA ASP A 172 13.47 18.89 6.32
C ASP A 172 12.33 18.71 5.31
N THR A 173 11.09 18.90 5.75
CA THR A 173 9.88 18.83 4.94
C THR A 173 9.85 19.82 3.77
N ILE A 174 10.72 20.84 3.77
CA ILE A 174 10.92 21.73 2.61
C ILE A 174 11.31 20.95 1.34
N ASN A 175 11.92 19.76 1.51
CA ASN A 175 12.34 18.91 0.40
C ASN A 175 11.20 18.09 -0.24
N ARG A 176 9.97 18.15 0.27
CA ARG A 176 8.79 17.45 -0.32
C ARG A 176 8.55 17.76 -1.79
N ARG A 177 8.99 18.94 -2.25
CA ARG A 177 8.84 19.38 -3.65
C ARG A 177 10.07 19.15 -4.52
N VAL A 178 11.11 18.51 -3.97
CA VAL A 178 12.30 18.15 -4.75
C VAL A 178 12.02 16.87 -5.50
N PHE A 179 12.03 16.95 -6.83
CA PHE A 179 11.76 15.80 -7.70
C PHE A 179 12.84 14.73 -7.57
N ASP A 180 12.39 13.47 -7.43
CA ASP A 180 13.23 12.28 -7.54
C ASP A 180 12.61 11.31 -8.57
N PRO A 181 13.40 10.84 -9.56
CA PRO A 181 12.88 9.98 -10.63
C PRO A 181 12.54 8.56 -10.19
N GLU A 182 13.15 8.06 -9.12
CA GLU A 182 13.03 6.66 -8.63
C GLU A 182 12.12 6.55 -7.40
N ALA A 183 11.86 7.67 -6.71
CA ALA A 183 10.92 7.80 -5.61
C ALA A 183 9.79 8.78 -5.95
N GLY A 184 8.92 9.08 -4.99
CA GLY A 184 7.84 10.05 -5.17
C GLY A 184 6.72 9.56 -6.08
N SER A 185 5.51 9.86 -5.67
CA SER A 185 4.30 9.43 -6.38
C SER A 185 4.12 10.13 -7.73
N ARG A 186 3.30 9.53 -8.60
CA ARG A 186 3.00 10.07 -9.94
C ARG A 186 1.51 10.12 -10.18
N LEU A 187 1.07 11.22 -10.79
CA LEU A 187 -0.26 11.36 -11.38
C LEU A 187 -0.12 11.43 -12.90
N TYR A 188 -0.76 10.51 -13.57
CA TYR A 188 -0.79 10.44 -15.03
C TYR A 188 -2.20 10.73 -15.52
N ARG A 189 -2.34 11.81 -16.32
CA ARG A 189 -3.59 12.11 -16.99
C ARG A 189 -3.77 11.20 -18.21
N ASN A 190 -4.97 10.71 -18.42
CA ASN A 190 -5.33 9.90 -19.56
C ASN A 190 -5.50 10.77 -20.81
N ASP A 191 -4.52 10.75 -21.71
CA ASP A 191 -4.58 11.44 -23.00
C ASP A 191 -4.71 10.41 -24.15
N ILE A 192 -5.24 9.20 -23.89
CA ILE A 192 -5.32 8.12 -24.91
C ILE A 192 -6.11 8.59 -26.13
N SER A 193 -7.21 9.29 -25.95
CA SER A 193 -8.07 9.81 -27.03
C SER A 193 -7.37 10.81 -27.95
N THR A 194 -6.37 11.54 -27.45
CA THR A 194 -5.69 12.63 -28.16
C THR A 194 -4.27 12.29 -28.58
N THR A 195 -3.49 11.63 -27.72
CA THR A 195 -2.07 11.32 -27.95
C THR A 195 -1.79 9.81 -28.04
N GLY A 196 -2.74 8.98 -27.66
CA GLY A 196 -2.61 7.52 -27.58
C GLY A 196 -1.95 7.01 -26.30
N LYS A 197 -1.73 7.85 -25.28
CA LYS A 197 -1.05 7.49 -24.04
C LYS A 197 -1.34 8.42 -22.88
N PHE A 198 -0.99 8.01 -21.69
CA PHE A 198 -1.00 8.84 -20.48
C PHE A 198 0.15 9.85 -20.44
N THR A 199 -0.09 11.00 -19.80
CA THR A 199 0.88 12.09 -19.61
C THR A 199 1.13 12.31 -18.12
N ASP A 200 2.40 12.32 -17.67
CA ASP A 200 2.76 12.67 -16.29
C ASP A 200 2.45 14.16 -16.04
N VAL A 201 1.49 14.42 -15.17
CA VAL A 201 1.05 15.78 -14.77
C VAL A 201 1.36 16.07 -13.30
N SER A 202 2.09 15.21 -12.61
CA SER A 202 2.32 15.24 -11.16
C SER A 202 2.78 16.61 -10.65
N ALA A 203 3.77 17.20 -11.31
CA ALA A 203 4.31 18.51 -10.91
C ALA A 203 3.28 19.65 -11.08
N GLN A 204 2.54 19.64 -12.19
CA GLN A 204 1.49 20.61 -12.48
C GLN A 204 0.31 20.44 -11.53
N ALA A 205 -0.04 19.19 -11.21
CA ALA A 205 -1.12 18.86 -10.31
C ALA A 205 -0.77 19.09 -8.82
N GLY A 206 0.48 19.40 -8.49
CA GLY A 206 0.89 19.69 -7.11
C GLY A 206 1.20 18.47 -6.24
N ILE A 207 1.37 17.28 -6.86
CA ILE A 207 1.72 16.05 -6.17
C ILE A 207 3.19 16.08 -5.72
N TYR A 208 3.46 15.63 -4.50
CA TYR A 208 4.82 15.50 -3.98
C TYR A 208 5.55 14.33 -4.64
N GLN A 209 6.72 14.64 -5.20
CA GLN A 209 7.54 13.71 -5.97
C GLN A 209 8.92 13.51 -5.37
N SER A 210 9.03 13.62 -4.05
CA SER A 210 10.32 13.60 -3.35
C SER A 210 10.66 12.23 -2.80
N VAL A 211 11.90 12.11 -2.32
CA VAL A 211 12.42 10.95 -1.59
C VAL A 211 11.84 10.78 -0.18
N LEU A 212 11.03 11.72 0.31
CA LEU A 212 10.49 11.67 1.67
C LEU A 212 9.32 10.69 1.80
N GLY A 213 8.56 10.46 0.74
CA GLY A 213 7.39 9.59 0.76
C GLY A 213 7.78 8.11 0.83
N TYR A 214 7.17 7.40 1.76
CA TYR A 214 7.24 5.94 1.88
C TYR A 214 5.83 5.37 1.73
N GLY A 215 5.19 5.65 0.58
CA GLY A 215 3.79 5.32 0.34
C GLY A 215 3.49 3.83 0.37
N LEU A 216 2.53 3.41 1.21
CA LEU A 216 2.10 2.02 1.37
C LEU A 216 0.62 1.82 1.06
N GLY A 217 -0.22 2.81 1.32
CA GLY A 217 -1.65 2.76 1.07
C GLY A 217 -2.15 4.02 0.38
N ILE A 218 -3.17 3.88 -0.46
CA ILE A 218 -3.86 5.00 -1.11
C ILE A 218 -5.35 4.71 -1.20
N ALA A 219 -6.16 5.71 -0.87
CA ALA A 219 -7.59 5.71 -1.10
C ALA A 219 -8.03 6.99 -1.81
N VAL A 220 -9.10 6.87 -2.59
CA VAL A 220 -9.71 7.94 -3.37
C VAL A 220 -11.17 8.06 -2.98
N THR A 221 -11.59 9.26 -2.59
CA THR A 221 -13.00 9.59 -2.33
C THR A 221 -13.15 11.10 -2.14
N ASP A 222 -14.36 11.62 -2.33
CA ASP A 222 -14.72 12.98 -1.97
C ASP A 222 -14.85 13.09 -0.43
N LEU A 223 -13.74 13.47 0.24
CA LEU A 223 -13.66 13.57 1.70
C LEU A 223 -14.33 14.83 2.27
N ASN A 224 -14.48 15.86 1.43
CA ASN A 224 -14.99 17.17 1.85
C ASN A 224 -16.39 17.47 1.29
N ASN A 225 -17.04 16.52 0.57
CA ASN A 225 -18.36 16.61 -0.03
C ASN A 225 -18.50 17.79 -1.02
N ASP A 226 -17.42 18.12 -1.77
CA ASP A 226 -17.45 19.17 -2.78
C ASP A 226 -17.71 18.67 -4.21
N GLY A 227 -17.81 17.36 -4.38
CA GLY A 227 -18.08 16.67 -5.65
C GLY A 227 -16.82 16.31 -6.42
N TRP A 228 -15.62 16.49 -5.87
CA TRP A 228 -14.34 16.13 -6.47
C TRP A 228 -13.62 15.08 -5.61
N ASP A 229 -13.12 14.06 -6.25
CA ASP A 229 -12.37 13.01 -5.54
C ASP A 229 -11.04 13.52 -5.01
N ASP A 230 -10.83 13.37 -3.69
CA ASP A 230 -9.61 13.64 -2.96
C ASP A 230 -8.73 12.38 -2.87
N LEU A 231 -7.46 12.55 -2.48
CA LEU A 231 -6.54 11.45 -2.25
C LEU A 231 -6.07 11.41 -0.80
N TYR A 232 -6.11 10.24 -0.18
CA TYR A 232 -5.42 10.00 1.08
C TYR A 232 -4.32 8.96 0.89
N VAL A 233 -3.07 9.34 1.19
CA VAL A 233 -1.87 8.51 1.06
C VAL A 233 -1.30 8.20 2.42
N SER A 234 -1.20 6.93 2.76
CA SER A 234 -0.49 6.46 3.96
C SER A 234 1.01 6.36 3.70
N ASN A 235 1.80 6.96 4.58
CA ASN A 235 3.25 6.90 4.55
C ASN A 235 3.81 6.18 5.76
N ASP A 236 4.83 5.37 5.56
CA ASP A 236 5.62 4.76 6.62
C ASP A 236 6.65 5.75 7.19
N PHE A 237 7.15 5.52 8.41
CA PHE A 237 8.19 6.29 9.12
C PHE A 237 7.81 7.72 9.50
N HIS A 238 8.69 8.68 9.16
CA HIS A 238 8.59 10.06 9.65
C HIS A 238 7.75 10.96 8.76
N GLU A 239 7.54 10.56 7.51
CA GLU A 239 6.71 11.36 6.62
C GLU A 239 5.25 11.32 7.08
N ASN A 240 4.56 12.46 6.96
CA ASN A 240 3.14 12.53 7.24
C ASN A 240 2.37 11.72 6.21
N ASP A 241 1.21 11.21 6.59
CA ASP A 241 0.22 10.85 5.58
C ASP A 241 -0.16 12.10 4.80
N TYR A 242 -0.49 11.96 3.51
CA TYR A 242 -0.90 13.09 2.70
C TYR A 242 -2.40 13.09 2.48
N TYR A 243 -3.02 14.24 2.69
CA TYR A 243 -4.39 14.53 2.30
C TYR A 243 -4.37 15.57 1.19
N TYR A 244 -4.51 15.11 -0.04
CA TYR A 244 -4.58 15.95 -1.23
C TYR A 244 -6.03 16.29 -1.53
N ILE A 245 -6.43 17.54 -1.28
CA ILE A 245 -7.74 18.06 -1.66
C ILE A 245 -7.70 18.43 -3.16
N ASN A 246 -8.65 17.89 -3.92
CA ASN A 246 -8.83 18.24 -5.32
C ASN A 246 -9.43 19.65 -5.42
N ASN A 247 -8.79 20.53 -6.19
CA ASN A 247 -9.24 21.91 -6.33
C ASN A 247 -10.28 22.10 -7.45
N GLY A 248 -10.74 21.04 -8.12
CA GLY A 248 -11.68 21.09 -9.24
C GLY A 248 -11.17 21.78 -10.50
N ASN A 249 -9.86 21.88 -10.66
CA ASN A 249 -9.21 22.59 -11.77
C ASN A 249 -7.98 21.84 -12.32
N GLY A 250 -7.92 20.51 -12.09
CA GLY A 250 -6.80 19.66 -12.48
C GLY A 250 -5.58 19.76 -11.56
N THR A 251 -5.73 20.34 -10.36
CA THR A 251 -4.66 20.41 -9.35
C THR A 251 -5.14 19.97 -7.99
N PHE A 252 -4.19 19.57 -7.14
CA PHE A 252 -4.39 19.18 -5.75
C PHE A 252 -3.64 20.10 -4.79
N THR A 253 -4.19 20.25 -3.58
CA THR A 253 -3.53 20.92 -2.47
C THR A 253 -3.33 19.93 -1.31
N GLU A 254 -2.08 19.59 -0.96
CA GLU A 254 -1.83 18.84 0.25
C GLU A 254 -2.16 19.69 1.47
N SER A 255 -3.06 19.23 2.31
CA SER A 255 -3.67 19.99 3.40
C SER A 255 -3.69 19.26 4.74
N GLY A 256 -3.15 18.05 4.84
CA GLY A 256 -3.28 17.17 6.00
C GLY A 256 -2.93 17.82 7.33
N ALA A 257 -1.86 18.61 7.39
CA ALA A 257 -1.43 19.32 8.61
C ALA A 257 -2.46 20.30 9.18
N ARG A 258 -3.48 20.70 8.41
CA ARG A 258 -4.53 21.63 8.84
C ARG A 258 -5.77 20.89 9.37
N HIS A 259 -5.93 19.63 8.98
CA HIS A 259 -7.16 18.85 9.18
C HIS A 259 -7.00 17.78 10.24
N PHE A 260 -5.77 17.21 10.40
CA PHE A 260 -5.48 16.16 11.36
C PHE A 260 -4.67 16.66 12.55
N GLY A 261 -5.03 16.22 13.76
CA GLY A 261 -4.26 16.50 14.98
C GLY A 261 -2.98 15.67 15.10
N HIS A 262 -2.97 14.50 14.48
CA HIS A 262 -1.83 13.58 14.37
C HIS A 262 -2.11 12.51 13.32
N TYR A 263 -1.07 11.74 12.95
CA TYR A 263 -1.12 10.60 12.04
C TYR A 263 -0.68 9.31 12.74
N SER A 264 -0.96 8.17 12.15
CA SER A 264 -0.23 6.93 12.42
C SER A 264 1.24 7.14 12.03
N ARG A 265 2.17 6.54 12.76
CA ARG A 265 3.60 6.69 12.48
C ARG A 265 4.07 5.74 11.39
N PHE A 266 3.54 4.54 11.40
CA PHE A 266 3.85 3.49 10.44
C PHE A 266 2.57 3.14 9.70
N SER A 267 2.07 4.11 8.91
CA SER A 267 0.83 3.95 8.15
C SER A 267 1.00 2.91 7.06
N MET A 268 0.76 1.62 7.40
CA MET A 268 0.97 0.49 6.50
C MET A 268 -0.11 0.39 5.42
N GLY A 269 -1.30 0.85 5.70
CA GLY A 269 -2.43 0.88 4.77
C GLY A 269 -3.58 1.69 5.31
N ASN A 270 -4.51 2.06 4.42
CA ASN A 270 -5.72 2.79 4.77
C ASN A 270 -6.92 2.27 4.02
N ASP A 271 -8.10 2.60 4.53
CA ASP A 271 -9.38 2.48 3.85
C ASP A 271 -10.30 3.61 4.29
N ILE A 272 -11.28 3.94 3.45
CA ILE A 272 -12.20 5.07 3.69
C ILE A 272 -13.64 4.62 3.47
N ALA A 273 -14.47 4.81 4.50
CA ALA A 273 -15.91 4.63 4.40
C ALA A 273 -16.61 5.40 5.53
N ASP A 274 -17.88 5.70 5.35
CA ASP A 274 -18.76 6.20 6.41
C ASP A 274 -19.08 5.03 7.37
N TYR A 275 -18.27 4.90 8.46
CA TYR A 275 -18.44 3.79 9.40
C TYR A 275 -19.57 4.05 10.39
N ASN A 276 -19.94 5.30 10.60
CA ASN A 276 -20.93 5.71 11.62
C ASN A 276 -22.28 6.14 11.02
N ASN A 277 -22.44 6.02 9.72
CA ASN A 277 -23.66 6.35 8.94
C ASN A 277 -24.08 7.83 9.11
N ASP A 278 -23.13 8.77 9.27
CA ASP A 278 -23.43 10.20 9.36
C ASP A 278 -23.35 10.94 8.01
N GLY A 279 -23.04 10.22 6.92
CA GLY A 279 -22.96 10.74 5.56
C GLY A 279 -21.61 11.34 5.23
N GLN A 280 -20.60 11.20 6.10
CA GLN A 280 -19.25 11.70 5.86
C GLN A 280 -18.25 10.54 5.82
N PRO A 281 -17.37 10.47 4.82
CA PRO A 281 -16.35 9.41 4.77
C PRO A 281 -15.32 9.58 5.88
N ASP A 282 -15.06 8.51 6.63
CA ASP A 282 -14.07 8.42 7.70
C ASP A 282 -12.85 7.63 7.21
N ILE A 283 -11.69 7.84 7.84
CA ILE A 283 -10.43 7.21 7.41
C ILE A 283 -9.94 6.25 8.51
N VAL A 284 -9.64 5.02 8.15
CA VAL A 284 -8.88 4.11 8.99
C VAL A 284 -7.47 3.95 8.45
N THR A 285 -6.46 4.10 9.32
CA THR A 285 -5.06 3.76 9.01
C THR A 285 -4.56 2.71 10.00
N VAL A 286 -3.78 1.75 9.53
CA VAL A 286 -3.28 0.66 10.37
C VAL A 286 -1.77 0.74 10.56
N ASP A 287 -1.33 0.31 11.74
CA ASP A 287 0.04 0.40 12.26
C ASP A 287 0.44 -0.95 12.87
N MET A 288 1.53 -0.99 13.61
CA MET A 288 2.14 -2.22 14.10
C MET A 288 2.01 -2.42 15.63
N LEU A 289 1.13 -1.71 16.33
CA LEU A 289 1.00 -1.82 17.79
C LEU A 289 0.47 -3.19 18.20
N PRO A 290 1.22 -3.99 18.98
CA PRO A 290 0.74 -5.27 19.49
C PRO A 290 -0.39 -5.10 20.51
N PRO A 291 -1.46 -5.93 20.46
CA PRO A 291 -2.54 -5.88 21.45
C PRO A 291 -2.19 -6.59 22.76
N ASP A 292 -1.20 -7.49 22.76
CA ASP A 292 -0.81 -8.25 23.94
C ASP A 292 0.36 -7.60 24.68
N GLU A 293 0.29 -7.60 26.03
CA GLU A 293 1.27 -6.96 26.89
C GLU A 293 2.68 -7.54 26.77
N LYS A 294 2.82 -8.82 26.46
CA LYS A 294 4.11 -9.46 26.35
C LYS A 294 4.87 -8.95 25.12
N THR A 295 4.23 -8.97 23.96
CA THR A 295 4.83 -8.47 22.71
C THR A 295 5.04 -6.96 22.78
N MET A 296 4.10 -6.21 23.38
CA MET A 296 4.23 -4.76 23.57
C MET A 296 5.46 -4.37 24.40
N LYS A 297 5.84 -5.17 25.41
CA LYS A 297 7.04 -4.91 26.24
C LYS A 297 8.36 -5.17 25.53
N THR A 298 8.36 -5.95 24.45
CA THR A 298 9.53 -6.17 23.61
C THR A 298 9.47 -5.42 22.29
N TYR A 299 8.39 -4.67 22.04
CA TYR A 299 8.21 -3.88 20.83
C TYR A 299 9.09 -2.61 20.89
N GLY A 300 9.98 -2.47 19.92
CA GLY A 300 10.97 -1.41 19.88
C GLY A 300 10.85 -0.56 18.61
N SER A 301 9.74 0.14 18.44
CA SER A 301 9.54 0.99 17.26
C SER A 301 9.62 2.48 17.56
N ASP A 302 9.49 2.88 18.84
CA ASP A 302 9.44 4.28 19.20
C ASP A 302 10.81 4.92 19.32
N GLU A 303 10.90 6.13 18.79
CA GLU A 303 12.08 6.99 18.94
C GLU A 303 12.18 7.54 20.37
N HIS A 304 13.41 7.79 20.82
CA HIS A 304 13.59 8.57 22.03
C HIS A 304 12.99 9.97 21.89
N TYR A 305 12.41 10.49 22.98
CA TYR A 305 11.75 11.81 23.01
C TYR A 305 12.58 12.92 22.40
N GLU A 306 13.89 12.97 22.69
CA GLU A 306 14.79 13.98 22.14
C GLU A 306 14.94 13.83 20.61
N THR A 307 15.06 12.61 20.10
CA THR A 307 15.10 12.35 18.67
C THR A 307 13.80 12.81 18.01
N TYR A 308 12.66 12.47 18.60
CA TYR A 308 11.35 12.87 18.10
C TYR A 308 11.20 14.40 18.05
N GLN A 309 11.55 15.12 19.12
CA GLN A 309 11.46 16.58 19.17
C GLN A 309 12.40 17.26 18.16
N TYR A 310 13.66 16.85 18.12
CA TYR A 310 14.68 17.53 17.30
C TYR A 310 14.71 17.08 15.85
N LYS A 311 14.53 15.80 15.57
CA LYS A 311 14.58 15.30 14.19
C LYS A 311 13.23 15.41 13.49
N ILE A 312 12.13 15.20 14.19
CA ILE A 312 10.80 15.13 13.61
C ILE A 312 10.13 16.50 13.63
N LEU A 313 9.70 16.95 14.78
CA LEU A 313 8.90 18.18 14.87
C LEU A 313 9.67 19.44 14.44
N HIS A 314 10.97 19.53 14.76
CA HIS A 314 11.78 20.68 14.37
C HIS A 314 11.97 20.79 12.84
N ASN A 315 11.95 19.66 12.13
CA ASN A 315 12.05 19.62 10.67
C ASN A 315 10.70 19.76 9.94
N GLY A 316 9.63 20.09 10.66
CA GLY A 316 8.32 20.41 10.10
C GLY A 316 7.38 19.21 9.90
N PHE A 317 7.76 18.02 10.35
CA PHE A 317 6.83 16.87 10.39
C PHE A 317 5.79 17.07 11.52
N GLN A 318 4.63 16.46 11.35
CA GLN A 318 3.55 16.54 12.32
C GLN A 318 3.66 15.49 13.43
N ASN A 319 2.81 15.61 14.43
CA ASN A 319 2.70 14.59 15.48
C ASN A 319 2.25 13.25 14.89
N GLN A 320 2.87 12.19 15.38
CA GLN A 320 2.56 10.81 14.99
C GLN A 320 2.40 9.94 16.24
N VAL A 321 1.56 8.90 16.13
CA VAL A 321 1.32 7.91 17.18
C VAL A 321 1.53 6.51 16.60
N SER A 322 2.26 5.65 17.31
CA SER A 322 2.57 4.28 16.85
C SER A 322 1.40 3.34 17.16
N ARG A 323 0.27 3.55 16.51
CA ARG A 323 -0.95 2.73 16.63
C ARG A 323 -1.90 3.01 15.47
N ASN A 324 -2.87 2.13 15.27
CA ASN A 324 -3.96 2.40 14.33
C ASN A 324 -4.67 3.71 14.69
N CYS A 325 -5.10 4.44 13.66
CA CYS A 325 -5.97 5.59 13.80
C CYS A 325 -7.30 5.33 13.07
N LEU A 326 -8.40 5.75 13.69
CA LEU A 326 -9.72 5.84 13.08
C LEU A 326 -10.12 7.32 13.13
N GLN A 327 -9.84 8.00 12.04
CA GLN A 327 -10.04 9.44 11.89
C GLN A 327 -11.49 9.72 11.49
N LYS A 328 -12.32 10.00 12.48
CA LYS A 328 -13.70 10.42 12.23
C LYS A 328 -13.71 11.79 11.56
N ASN A 329 -14.38 11.88 10.40
CA ASN A 329 -14.60 13.13 9.69
C ASN A 329 -15.59 14.01 10.47
N ASN A 330 -15.24 15.27 10.67
CA ASN A 330 -16.11 16.28 11.26
C ASN A 330 -16.32 17.41 10.25
N ASP A 331 -17.56 17.79 10.04
CA ASP A 331 -17.91 18.99 9.28
C ASP A 331 -17.31 19.03 7.86
N ASP A 332 -17.62 18.02 7.04
CA ASP A 332 -17.22 17.92 5.63
C ASP A 332 -15.70 18.07 5.42
N GLY A 333 -14.91 17.20 6.06
CA GLY A 333 -13.46 17.16 5.89
C GLY A 333 -12.68 18.32 6.51
N LYS A 334 -13.34 19.28 7.18
CA LYS A 334 -12.65 20.44 7.77
C LYS A 334 -11.76 20.08 8.97
N SER A 335 -12.09 19.02 9.69
CA SER A 335 -11.26 18.47 10.76
C SER A 335 -11.57 17.00 10.98
N PHE A 336 -10.59 16.27 11.51
CA PHE A 336 -10.72 14.85 11.84
C PHE A 336 -10.42 14.61 13.31
N SER A 337 -11.11 13.64 13.91
CA SER A 337 -10.91 13.23 15.31
C SER A 337 -10.56 11.75 15.37
N ASP A 338 -9.38 11.42 15.90
CA ASP A 338 -9.02 10.02 16.09
C ASP A 338 -9.79 9.39 17.25
N VAL A 339 -10.63 8.43 16.91
CA VAL A 339 -11.48 7.67 17.84
C VAL A 339 -11.06 6.21 18.02
N ALA A 340 -9.93 5.78 17.46
CA ALA A 340 -9.49 4.38 17.49
C ALA A 340 -9.39 3.78 18.91
N LEU A 341 -8.97 4.57 19.91
CA LEU A 341 -8.93 4.12 21.30
C LEU A 341 -10.34 3.91 21.87
N MET A 342 -11.28 4.79 21.54
CA MET A 342 -12.68 4.67 21.98
C MET A 342 -13.38 3.48 21.32
N ALA A 343 -13.12 3.29 20.03
CA ALA A 343 -13.67 2.18 19.24
C ALA A 343 -13.02 0.82 19.57
N GLY A 344 -11.89 0.80 20.30
CA GLY A 344 -11.18 -0.44 20.64
C GLY A 344 -10.40 -1.06 19.48
N VAL A 345 -10.11 -0.29 18.42
CA VAL A 345 -9.44 -0.77 17.20
C VAL A 345 -7.98 -0.32 17.07
N SER A 346 -7.43 0.28 18.11
CA SER A 346 -6.12 0.96 18.09
C SER A 346 -4.91 0.04 18.00
N ALA A 347 -5.06 -1.28 18.24
CA ALA A 347 -3.94 -2.23 18.30
C ALA A 347 -4.35 -3.57 17.66
N THR A 348 -3.73 -3.90 16.55
CA THR A 348 -4.01 -5.11 15.75
C THR A 348 -2.72 -5.83 15.31
N ASP A 349 -1.64 -5.65 16.10
CA ASP A 349 -0.31 -6.19 15.81
C ASP A 349 0.26 -5.61 14.49
N TRP A 350 1.19 -6.28 13.86
CA TRP A 350 1.77 -5.86 12.59
C TRP A 350 0.71 -5.93 11.49
N SER A 351 0.07 -4.82 11.25
CA SER A 351 -1.08 -4.73 10.34
C SER A 351 -0.66 -4.25 8.95
N TRP A 352 -1.38 -4.68 7.91
CA TRP A 352 -1.05 -4.37 6.53
C TRP A 352 -2.15 -3.62 5.81
N ALA A 353 -3.37 -4.15 5.82
CA ALA A 353 -4.49 -3.57 5.09
C ALA A 353 -5.75 -3.62 5.95
N PRO A 354 -6.44 -2.49 6.17
CA PRO A 354 -7.79 -2.44 6.68
C PRO A 354 -8.80 -2.59 5.54
N LEU A 355 -10.01 -3.00 5.87
CA LEU A 355 -11.17 -3.00 4.96
C LEU A 355 -12.43 -2.69 5.78
N LEU A 356 -13.10 -1.60 5.42
CA LEU A 356 -14.40 -1.20 5.97
C LEU A 356 -15.52 -1.70 5.04
N ALA A 357 -16.25 -2.72 5.49
CA ALA A 357 -17.38 -3.28 4.74
C ALA A 357 -18.44 -3.82 5.68
N ASP A 358 -19.68 -3.86 5.22
CA ASP A 358 -20.78 -4.51 5.95
C ASP A 358 -20.71 -6.03 5.73
N PHE A 359 -19.99 -6.74 6.62
CA PHE A 359 -19.76 -8.18 6.46
C PHE A 359 -20.94 -9.04 6.91
N ASP A 360 -21.85 -8.52 7.74
CA ASP A 360 -23.00 -9.28 8.25
C ASP A 360 -24.35 -8.76 7.72
N ASN A 361 -24.32 -7.76 6.81
CA ASN A 361 -25.49 -7.13 6.17
C ASN A 361 -26.45 -6.48 7.17
N ASP A 362 -25.93 -5.85 8.23
CA ASP A 362 -26.73 -5.13 9.21
C ASP A 362 -26.86 -3.62 8.91
N GLY A 363 -26.18 -3.13 7.87
CA GLY A 363 -26.18 -1.73 7.44
C GLY A 363 -25.05 -0.89 8.03
N ASN A 364 -24.24 -1.43 8.95
CA ASN A 364 -23.10 -0.77 9.52
C ASN A 364 -21.81 -1.30 8.88
N LYS A 365 -20.79 -0.45 8.70
CA LYS A 365 -19.50 -0.90 8.21
C LYS A 365 -18.69 -1.50 9.35
N ASP A 366 -18.36 -2.77 9.22
CA ASP A 366 -17.40 -3.49 10.07
C ASP A 366 -15.98 -3.20 9.63
N LEU A 367 -14.99 -3.49 10.49
CA LEU A 367 -13.59 -3.34 10.16
C LEU A 367 -12.87 -4.69 10.16
N PHE A 368 -12.35 -5.09 9.01
CA PHE A 368 -11.39 -6.17 8.89
C PHE A 368 -9.96 -5.60 8.82
N VAL A 369 -8.99 -6.21 9.53
CA VAL A 369 -7.58 -5.85 9.47
C VAL A 369 -6.74 -7.11 9.24
N SER A 370 -6.01 -7.14 8.13
CA SER A 370 -5.01 -8.18 7.88
C SER A 370 -3.77 -7.93 8.74
N SER A 371 -3.29 -8.95 9.45
CA SER A 371 -2.22 -8.80 10.44
C SER A 371 -1.23 -9.96 10.42
N GLY A 372 -0.04 -9.71 10.94
CA GLY A 372 1.04 -10.68 11.10
C GLY A 372 2.19 -10.47 10.11
N ILE A 373 3.36 -10.88 10.54
CA ILE A 373 4.60 -10.87 9.76
C ILE A 373 5.34 -12.18 9.97
N VAL A 374 6.07 -12.66 8.96
CA VAL A 374 6.76 -13.96 9.04
C VAL A 374 7.79 -13.99 10.18
N LYS A 375 8.54 -12.92 10.35
CA LYS A 375 9.52 -12.74 11.41
C LYS A 375 9.48 -11.29 11.92
N ARG A 376 9.65 -11.10 13.23
CA ARG A 376 9.55 -9.80 13.92
C ARG A 376 10.92 -9.16 14.11
N PRO A 377 11.37 -8.25 13.23
CA PRO A 377 12.69 -7.62 13.31
C PRO A 377 12.80 -6.56 14.41
N THR A 378 11.66 -6.02 14.88
CA THR A 378 11.57 -4.94 15.86
C THR A 378 11.58 -5.42 17.32
N ASP A 379 11.71 -6.72 17.57
CA ASP A 379 11.80 -7.27 18.93
C ASP A 379 13.10 -6.82 19.60
N LEU A 380 13.02 -6.17 20.75
CA LEU A 380 14.17 -5.56 21.45
C LEU A 380 15.19 -6.60 21.94
N ASP A 381 14.74 -7.77 22.39
CA ASP A 381 15.62 -8.85 22.81
C ASP A 381 16.41 -9.38 21.61
N TYR A 382 15.74 -9.49 20.47
CA TYR A 382 16.39 -9.85 19.22
C TYR A 382 17.38 -8.80 18.75
N VAL A 383 17.01 -7.52 18.74
CA VAL A 383 17.88 -6.39 18.35
C VAL A 383 19.14 -6.37 19.23
N GLN A 384 18.99 -6.57 20.55
CA GLN A 384 20.11 -6.65 21.46
C GLN A 384 21.00 -7.87 21.18
N TYR A 385 20.40 -9.03 20.91
CA TYR A 385 21.12 -10.25 20.53
C TYR A 385 21.98 -10.05 19.29
N ILE A 386 21.40 -9.49 18.21
CA ILE A 386 22.09 -9.21 16.94
C ILE A 386 23.20 -8.18 17.13
N GLY A 387 22.97 -7.11 17.91
CA GLY A 387 23.97 -6.12 18.25
C GLY A 387 25.19 -6.73 18.97
N ASN A 388 24.98 -7.70 19.83
CA ASN A 388 26.07 -8.45 20.49
C ASN A 388 26.77 -9.42 19.53
N LEU A 389 26.03 -10.14 18.71
CA LEU A 389 26.57 -11.07 17.72
C LEU A 389 27.48 -10.37 16.71
N SER A 390 27.08 -9.21 16.22
CA SER A 390 27.83 -8.41 15.24
C SER A 390 29.18 -7.93 15.78
N ARG A 391 29.33 -7.76 17.10
CA ARG A 391 30.59 -7.36 17.75
C ARG A 391 31.62 -8.50 17.83
N HIS A 392 31.16 -9.74 17.74
CA HIS A 392 31.97 -10.95 17.96
C HIS A 392 32.20 -11.78 16.70
N THR A 393 31.51 -11.49 15.61
CA THR A 393 31.64 -12.22 14.34
C THR A 393 32.33 -11.39 13.27
N ASN A 394 33.24 -12.05 12.54
CA ASN A 394 33.89 -11.42 11.37
C ASN A 394 32.85 -11.35 10.25
N ARG A 395 32.38 -10.14 9.90
CA ARG A 395 31.33 -9.87 8.90
C ARG A 395 31.59 -10.44 7.49
N ASN A 396 32.77 -11.03 7.26
CA ASN A 396 33.13 -11.63 5.96
C ASN A 396 32.52 -13.02 5.69
N ALA A 397 31.76 -13.59 6.65
CA ALA A 397 31.00 -14.84 6.48
C ALA A 397 29.50 -14.53 6.38
N SER A 398 29.10 -13.69 5.41
CA SER A 398 27.77 -13.05 5.33
C SER A 398 26.61 -14.02 5.32
N ASP A 399 26.64 -15.09 4.52
CA ASP A 399 25.48 -15.96 4.32
C ASP A 399 25.14 -16.78 5.57
N GLN A 400 26.16 -17.27 6.32
CA GLN A 400 25.96 -18.02 7.57
C GLN A 400 25.47 -17.08 8.68
N TYR A 401 25.93 -15.83 8.71
CA TYR A 401 25.47 -14.82 9.68
C TYR A 401 23.99 -14.51 9.45
N ASP A 402 23.58 -14.29 8.19
CA ASP A 402 22.21 -13.98 7.83
C ASP A 402 21.26 -15.13 8.20
N ASP A 403 21.61 -16.35 7.88
CA ASP A 403 20.83 -17.55 8.23
C ASP A 403 20.62 -17.68 9.74
N ILE A 404 21.66 -17.47 10.53
CA ILE A 404 21.58 -17.53 12.01
C ILE A 404 20.69 -16.39 12.51
N SER A 405 20.88 -15.20 11.99
CA SER A 405 20.15 -14.00 12.39
C SER A 405 18.64 -14.17 12.12
N ILE A 406 18.27 -14.58 10.90
CA ILE A 406 16.87 -14.78 10.52
C ILE A 406 16.21 -15.93 11.33
N LYS A 407 16.93 -17.04 11.55
CA LYS A 407 16.42 -18.17 12.36
C LYS A 407 16.18 -17.81 13.83
N LYS A 408 16.93 -16.85 14.36
CA LYS A 408 16.80 -16.39 15.75
C LYS A 408 15.76 -15.29 15.92
N MET A 409 15.34 -14.66 14.83
CA MET A 409 14.29 -13.65 14.85
C MET A 409 12.97 -14.28 15.33
N PRO A 410 12.26 -13.66 16.28
CA PRO A 410 10.98 -14.18 16.76
C PRO A 410 9.95 -14.36 15.64
N ASP A 411 9.04 -15.28 15.82
CA ASP A 411 7.88 -15.45 14.97
C ASP A 411 6.94 -14.25 15.16
N GLY A 412 6.45 -13.71 14.06
CA GLY A 412 5.54 -12.58 14.04
C GLY A 412 4.14 -12.95 13.52
N ALA A 413 3.85 -14.27 13.41
CA ALA A 413 2.52 -14.70 12.98
C ALA A 413 1.44 -14.17 13.92
N SER A 414 0.40 -13.61 13.35
CA SER A 414 -0.78 -13.10 14.03
C SER A 414 -2.03 -13.51 13.24
N HIS A 415 -3.18 -13.45 13.89
CA HIS A 415 -4.46 -13.66 13.21
C HIS A 415 -4.98 -12.31 12.71
N PRO A 416 -5.68 -12.27 11.55
CA PRO A 416 -6.41 -11.09 11.17
C PRO A 416 -7.49 -10.76 12.19
N PHE A 417 -7.85 -9.48 12.29
CA PHE A 417 -8.89 -8.99 13.19
C PHE A 417 -10.15 -8.67 12.40
N LEU A 418 -11.29 -8.96 12.98
CA LEU A 418 -12.59 -8.53 12.49
C LEU A 418 -13.36 -7.89 13.64
N PHE A 419 -13.65 -6.61 13.51
CA PHE A 419 -14.41 -5.84 14.49
C PHE A 419 -15.80 -5.61 13.93
N ARG A 420 -16.80 -6.09 14.65
CA ARG A 420 -18.20 -5.80 14.34
C ARG A 420 -18.58 -4.41 14.83
N ASN A 421 -19.17 -3.64 13.95
CA ASN A 421 -19.76 -2.35 14.30
C ASN A 421 -21.17 -2.58 14.87
N ASN A 422 -21.44 -2.08 16.06
CA ASN A 422 -22.72 -2.26 16.73
C ASN A 422 -23.64 -1.02 16.65
N GLY A 423 -23.28 -0.03 15.82
CA GLY A 423 -24.02 1.23 15.64
C GLY A 423 -23.71 2.30 16.67
#